data_785fac1e15c283f30797805e139ec408
#
_entry.id   785fac1e15c283f30797805e139ec408
#
_cell.length_a   1.000
_cell.length_b   1.000
_cell.length_c   1.000
_cell.angle_alpha   90.00
_cell.angle_beta   90.00
_cell.angle_gamma   90.00
#
_symmetry.space_group_name_H-M   'P 1'
#
loop_
_entity.id
_entity.type
_entity.pdbx_description
1 polymer ?
#
loop_
_entity_poly.entity_id
_entity_poly.type
_entity_poly.pdbx_seq_one_letter_code
_entity_poly.pdbx_strand_id
1 'polypeptide(L)'
;MKKFLAIALVAVLAMTAVFANGSSESASEIKIGFIGPLTGDYANYGTLCRQAVEMAIDECNAKGGINGSTVKLVAEDSEGDPNKALAAMEKLANTDKVCAVVGPILTGEAFSVGPVACELGVLAVTPSASHKDVTNQGDYIFRTTPSDGLQGEVAGKYWAQVLGYKKIATLYAKNDYSQGLAEGMKESFEAEGGKIVAEETFMVGDKDFKTQLTKLKNTDAEAIYIPDYTAEMAQILEQASQLGVNKPFLSGDGFLSEEIYQLAGEYTDGVVYTASAQLEETSLVKEFRDAYTAKWGIGPDSFATNSYDATNILLSVIAKVGTDRKAIRDGFATVKDYEGVNGTINFAENGDLVAYQGIYEVEGNTPKYVGAFKIE
;
A
#
# COMPACT_ATOMS: atom_id res chain seq x y z
N MET A 1 -7.47 -59.79 -52.18
CA MET A 1 -6.52 -58.66 -51.84
C MET A 1 -7.12 -57.27 -51.93
N LYS A 2 -7.96 -56.90 -52.90
CA LYS A 2 -8.56 -55.55 -53.03
C LYS A 2 -9.59 -55.17 -51.94
N LYS A 3 -10.25 -56.12 -51.30
CA LYS A 3 -11.25 -55.85 -50.23
C LYS A 3 -10.62 -55.61 -48.84
N PHE A 4 -9.44 -56.13 -48.59
CA PHE A 4 -8.71 -55.86 -47.34
C PHE A 4 -8.02 -54.50 -47.34
N LEU A 5 -7.66 -53.96 -48.53
CA LEU A 5 -7.02 -52.64 -48.63
C LEU A 5 -8.03 -51.49 -48.36
N ALA A 6 -9.31 -51.68 -48.70
CA ALA A 6 -10.36 -50.70 -48.45
C ALA A 6 -10.73 -50.53 -46.95
N ILE A 7 -10.66 -51.63 -46.19
CA ILE A 7 -10.99 -51.60 -44.74
C ILE A 7 -9.82 -50.99 -43.94
N ALA A 8 -8.59 -51.17 -44.35
CA ALA A 8 -7.42 -50.54 -43.73
C ALA A 8 -7.39 -49.03 -43.96
N LEU A 9 -7.82 -48.54 -45.11
CA LEU A 9 -7.89 -47.11 -45.44
C LEU A 9 -8.96 -46.35 -44.69
N VAL A 10 -10.12 -46.99 -44.40
CA VAL A 10 -11.20 -46.40 -43.60
C VAL A 10 -10.82 -46.34 -42.11
N ALA A 11 -10.07 -47.33 -41.59
CA ALA A 11 -9.59 -47.32 -40.20
C ALA A 11 -8.53 -46.24 -39.95
N VAL A 12 -7.69 -45.93 -40.91
CA VAL A 12 -6.66 -44.86 -40.78
C VAL A 12 -7.32 -43.47 -40.89
N LEU A 13 -8.39 -43.30 -41.72
CA LEU A 13 -9.12 -42.03 -41.76
C LEU A 13 -9.97 -41.81 -40.52
N ALA A 14 -10.48 -42.87 -39.85
CA ALA A 14 -11.19 -42.72 -38.58
C ALA A 14 -10.29 -42.39 -37.38
N MET A 15 -9.04 -42.79 -37.41
CA MET A 15 -8.07 -42.41 -36.34
C MET A 15 -7.53 -40.99 -36.50
N THR A 16 -7.53 -40.40 -37.69
CA THR A 16 -7.12 -38.99 -37.86
C THR A 16 -8.21 -37.98 -37.50
N ALA A 17 -9.51 -38.43 -37.45
CA ALA A 17 -10.61 -37.57 -37.07
C ALA A 17 -10.75 -37.38 -35.53
N VAL A 18 -10.09 -38.23 -34.72
CA VAL A 18 -10.16 -38.14 -33.24
C VAL A 18 -9.11 -37.20 -32.69
N PHE A 19 -8.08 -36.85 -33.47
CA PHE A 19 -7.03 -35.90 -33.03
C PHE A 19 -7.25 -34.45 -33.53
N ALA A 20 -8.33 -34.17 -34.29
CA ALA A 20 -8.59 -32.87 -34.89
C ALA A 20 -9.63 -32.01 -34.11
N ASN A 21 -10.12 -32.48 -32.94
CA ASN A 21 -10.96 -31.71 -32.06
C ASN A 21 -10.28 -31.43 -30.70
N GLY A 22 -8.95 -31.25 -30.69
CA GLY A 22 -8.31 -30.42 -29.70
C GLY A 22 -8.61 -28.97 -30.07
N SER A 23 -9.81 -28.47 -29.77
CA SER A 23 -9.96 -27.05 -29.56
C SER A 23 -8.94 -26.71 -28.48
N SER A 24 -7.86 -26.03 -28.84
CA SER A 24 -7.14 -25.25 -27.90
C SER A 24 -8.17 -24.26 -27.36
N GLU A 25 -8.84 -24.58 -26.25
CA GLU A 25 -9.41 -23.56 -25.41
C GLU A 25 -8.23 -22.60 -25.19
N SER A 26 -8.29 -21.44 -25.79
CA SER A 26 -7.36 -20.38 -25.50
C SER A 26 -7.49 -20.21 -23.98
N ALA A 27 -6.40 -20.52 -23.27
CA ALA A 27 -6.38 -20.35 -21.82
C ALA A 27 -7.00 -18.99 -21.52
N SER A 28 -8.13 -18.98 -20.79
CA SER A 28 -8.82 -17.73 -20.53
C SER A 28 -7.88 -16.85 -19.70
N GLU A 29 -7.74 -15.59 -20.08
CA GLU A 29 -6.89 -14.63 -19.39
C GLU A 29 -7.72 -13.95 -18.30
N ILE A 30 -7.24 -14.01 -17.06
CA ILE A 30 -7.83 -13.28 -15.92
C ILE A 30 -7.05 -11.99 -15.76
N LYS A 31 -7.73 -10.86 -15.85
CA LYS A 31 -7.08 -9.54 -15.75
C LYS A 31 -7.32 -8.93 -14.38
N ILE A 32 -6.22 -8.53 -13.74
CA ILE A 32 -6.19 -7.74 -12.50
C ILE A 32 -5.62 -6.37 -12.84
N GLY A 33 -6.28 -5.30 -12.38
CA GLY A 33 -5.81 -3.93 -12.54
C GLY A 33 -4.82 -3.54 -11.44
N PHE A 34 -3.98 -2.57 -11.76
CA PHE A 34 -3.18 -1.83 -10.79
C PHE A 34 -3.32 -0.34 -11.07
N ILE A 35 -3.47 0.47 -10.02
CA ILE A 35 -3.49 1.94 -10.09
C ILE A 35 -2.50 2.47 -9.06
N GLY A 36 -1.56 3.28 -9.48
CA GLY A 36 -0.63 3.97 -8.58
C GLY A 36 0.33 4.86 -9.33
N PRO A 37 1.06 5.73 -8.63
CA PRO A 37 2.06 6.61 -9.22
C PRO A 37 3.27 5.78 -9.66
N LEU A 38 3.46 5.63 -10.96
CA LEU A 38 4.61 4.95 -11.55
C LEU A 38 5.66 5.93 -12.07
N THR A 39 5.28 7.19 -12.16
CA THR A 39 6.14 8.33 -12.49
C THR A 39 5.85 9.51 -11.56
N GLY A 40 6.72 10.54 -11.55
CA GLY A 40 6.58 11.71 -10.69
C GLY A 40 7.15 11.53 -9.27
N ASP A 41 6.83 12.47 -8.39
CA ASP A 41 7.44 12.59 -7.04
C ASP A 41 7.08 11.42 -6.09
N TYR A 42 6.03 10.65 -6.38
CA TYR A 42 5.56 9.51 -5.60
C TYR A 42 5.87 8.15 -6.26
N ALA A 43 6.67 8.13 -7.33
CA ALA A 43 6.92 6.93 -8.12
C ALA A 43 7.57 5.78 -7.33
N ASN A 44 8.31 6.08 -6.26
CA ASN A 44 8.88 5.09 -5.36
C ASN A 44 7.79 4.21 -4.72
N TYR A 45 6.72 4.81 -4.17
CA TYR A 45 5.62 4.06 -3.56
C TYR A 45 4.90 3.17 -4.57
N GLY A 46 4.51 3.73 -5.71
CA GLY A 46 3.81 2.97 -6.75
C GLY A 46 4.65 1.86 -7.37
N THR A 47 5.95 2.11 -7.57
CA THR A 47 6.86 1.13 -8.15
C THR A 47 7.04 -0.08 -7.25
N LEU A 48 7.29 0.12 -5.94
CA LEU A 48 7.44 -0.97 -4.98
C LEU A 48 6.17 -1.82 -4.87
N CYS A 49 5.01 -1.16 -4.82
CA CYS A 49 3.72 -1.83 -4.81
C CYS A 49 3.51 -2.66 -6.08
N ARG A 50 3.71 -2.09 -7.27
CA ARG A 50 3.56 -2.78 -8.55
C ARG A 50 4.48 -3.99 -8.67
N GLN A 51 5.72 -3.86 -8.24
CA GLN A 51 6.70 -4.95 -8.24
C GLN A 51 6.23 -6.13 -7.40
N ALA A 52 5.66 -5.88 -6.23
CA ALA A 52 5.11 -6.92 -5.35
C ALA A 52 3.86 -7.59 -5.96
N VAL A 53 2.98 -6.82 -6.61
CA VAL A 53 1.83 -7.34 -7.36
C VAL A 53 2.27 -8.24 -8.51
N GLU A 54 3.26 -7.79 -9.30
CA GLU A 54 3.83 -8.58 -10.40
C GLU A 54 4.44 -9.89 -9.88
N MET A 55 5.14 -9.86 -8.74
CA MET A 55 5.74 -11.04 -8.15
C MET A 55 4.69 -12.07 -7.75
N ALA A 56 3.62 -11.66 -7.06
CA ALA A 56 2.53 -12.55 -6.68
C ALA A 56 1.82 -13.17 -7.89
N ILE A 57 1.60 -12.40 -8.95
CA ILE A 57 1.01 -12.88 -10.21
C ILE A 57 1.94 -13.86 -10.92
N ASP A 58 3.24 -13.55 -11.02
CA ASP A 58 4.22 -14.44 -11.64
C ASP A 58 4.31 -15.78 -10.91
N GLU A 59 4.30 -15.77 -9.58
CA GLU A 59 4.28 -16.99 -8.76
C GLU A 59 3.00 -17.81 -8.96
N CYS A 60 1.85 -17.15 -9.07
CA CYS A 60 0.59 -17.80 -9.39
C CYS A 60 0.66 -18.48 -10.77
N ASN A 61 1.15 -17.76 -11.78
CA ASN A 61 1.29 -18.26 -13.14
C ASN A 61 2.30 -19.41 -13.24
N ALA A 62 3.40 -19.34 -12.50
CA ALA A 62 4.39 -20.41 -12.42
C ALA A 62 3.82 -21.73 -11.84
N LYS A 63 2.79 -21.63 -11.00
CA LYS A 63 2.02 -22.76 -10.46
C LYS A 63 0.88 -23.24 -11.36
N GLY A 64 0.75 -22.69 -12.59
CA GLY A 64 -0.29 -23.05 -13.57
C GLY A 64 -1.48 -22.10 -13.62
N GLY A 65 -1.39 -20.94 -12.99
CA GLY A 65 -2.44 -19.92 -12.97
C GLY A 65 -3.63 -20.29 -12.09
N ILE A 66 -4.73 -19.60 -12.30
CA ILE A 66 -6.00 -19.87 -11.58
C ILE A 66 -6.87 -20.80 -12.41
N ASN A 67 -7.09 -22.01 -11.95
CA ASN A 67 -7.90 -23.03 -12.65
C ASN A 67 -7.47 -23.22 -14.12
N GLY A 68 -6.16 -23.14 -14.40
CA GLY A 68 -5.59 -23.27 -15.75
C GLY A 68 -5.62 -21.98 -16.57
N SER A 69 -6.15 -20.89 -16.05
CA SER A 69 -6.15 -19.57 -16.69
C SER A 69 -4.94 -18.74 -16.25
N THR A 70 -4.29 -18.08 -17.20
CA THR A 70 -3.18 -17.15 -16.90
C THR A 70 -3.72 -15.86 -16.30
N VAL A 71 -3.08 -15.36 -15.27
CA VAL A 71 -3.37 -14.06 -14.67
C VAL A 71 -2.49 -13.01 -15.31
N LYS A 72 -3.08 -11.88 -15.70
CA LYS A 72 -2.39 -10.74 -16.31
C LYS A 72 -2.61 -9.47 -15.51
N LEU A 73 -1.54 -8.76 -15.23
CA LEU A 73 -1.58 -7.41 -14.69
C LEU A 73 -1.83 -6.39 -15.79
N VAL A 74 -2.75 -5.46 -15.55
CA VAL A 74 -2.97 -4.24 -16.35
C VAL A 74 -2.71 -3.05 -15.42
N ALA A 75 -1.55 -2.43 -15.58
CA ALA A 75 -1.10 -1.33 -14.73
C ALA A 75 -1.37 0.02 -15.39
N GLU A 76 -1.91 0.97 -14.62
CA GLU A 76 -2.13 2.35 -15.01
C GLU A 76 -1.35 3.27 -14.08
N ASP A 77 -0.67 4.25 -14.70
CA ASP A 77 0.08 5.28 -13.99
C ASP A 77 -0.84 6.45 -13.64
N SER A 78 -1.03 6.69 -12.36
CA SER A 78 -1.80 7.83 -11.85
C SER A 78 -0.97 9.10 -11.72
N GLU A 79 0.35 9.01 -11.78
CA GLU A 79 1.29 10.11 -11.50
C GLU A 79 1.03 10.80 -10.13
N GLY A 80 0.28 10.14 -9.22
CA GLY A 80 -0.15 10.72 -7.94
C GLY A 80 -1.32 11.72 -8.05
N ASP A 81 -1.95 11.82 -9.22
CA ASP A 81 -3.07 12.73 -9.47
C ASP A 81 -4.41 11.99 -9.30
N PRO A 82 -5.30 12.45 -8.37
CA PRO A 82 -6.60 11.83 -8.14
C PRO A 82 -7.49 11.73 -9.39
N ASN A 83 -7.42 12.69 -10.33
CA ASN A 83 -8.21 12.66 -11.56
C ASN A 83 -7.67 11.60 -12.55
N LYS A 84 -6.35 11.43 -12.60
CA LYS A 84 -5.74 10.36 -13.41
C LYS A 84 -6.05 8.99 -12.83
N ALA A 85 -6.02 8.84 -11.51
CA ALA A 85 -6.41 7.61 -10.83
C ALA A 85 -7.89 7.25 -11.12
N LEU A 86 -8.79 8.25 -11.09
CA LEU A 86 -10.18 8.08 -11.47
C LEU A 86 -10.33 7.60 -12.91
N ALA A 87 -9.67 8.26 -13.86
CA ALA A 87 -9.72 7.88 -15.28
C ALA A 87 -9.12 6.46 -15.51
N ALA A 88 -8.06 6.10 -14.75
CA ALA A 88 -7.48 4.78 -14.76
C ALA A 88 -8.49 3.71 -14.29
N MET A 89 -9.23 3.97 -13.20
CA MET A 89 -10.27 3.06 -12.70
C MET A 89 -11.36 2.83 -13.74
N GLU A 90 -11.87 3.89 -14.37
CA GLU A 90 -12.87 3.79 -15.43
C GLU A 90 -12.36 2.99 -16.63
N LYS A 91 -11.11 3.22 -17.06
CA LYS A 91 -10.48 2.48 -18.15
C LYS A 91 -10.32 1.00 -17.82
N LEU A 92 -9.75 0.68 -16.67
CA LEU A 92 -9.54 -0.70 -16.22
C LEU A 92 -10.87 -1.47 -16.14
N ALA A 93 -11.91 -0.84 -15.60
CA ALA A 93 -13.22 -1.46 -15.44
C ALA A 93 -13.98 -1.63 -16.77
N ASN A 94 -14.00 -0.59 -17.62
CA ASN A 94 -14.89 -0.51 -18.77
C ASN A 94 -14.22 -0.93 -20.08
N THR A 95 -12.92 -0.68 -20.24
CA THR A 95 -12.16 -0.99 -21.46
C THR A 95 -11.41 -2.31 -21.31
N ASP A 96 -10.56 -2.39 -20.27
CA ASP A 96 -9.69 -3.55 -20.07
C ASP A 96 -10.43 -4.74 -19.46
N LYS A 97 -11.60 -4.48 -18.82
CA LYS A 97 -12.47 -5.50 -18.22
C LYS A 97 -11.77 -6.30 -17.12
N VAL A 98 -10.98 -5.62 -16.28
CA VAL A 98 -10.40 -6.27 -15.11
C VAL A 98 -11.45 -6.74 -14.14
N CYS A 99 -11.20 -7.83 -13.40
CA CYS A 99 -12.14 -8.36 -12.42
C CYS A 99 -12.00 -7.68 -11.04
N ALA A 100 -10.83 -7.17 -10.71
CA ALA A 100 -10.53 -6.40 -9.51
C ALA A 100 -9.28 -5.53 -9.72
N VAL A 101 -8.99 -4.62 -8.79
CA VAL A 101 -7.85 -3.70 -8.81
C VAL A 101 -7.08 -3.80 -7.50
N VAL A 102 -5.76 -3.86 -7.56
CA VAL A 102 -4.85 -3.57 -6.45
C VAL A 102 -4.42 -2.12 -6.56
N GLY A 103 -4.65 -1.35 -5.53
CA GLY A 103 -4.57 0.11 -5.53
C GLY A 103 -5.95 0.74 -5.26
N PRO A 104 -6.04 2.08 -5.33
CA PRO A 104 -4.95 3.04 -5.57
C PRO A 104 -3.96 3.13 -4.43
N ILE A 105 -2.83 3.83 -4.63
CA ILE A 105 -1.73 3.86 -3.66
C ILE A 105 -1.85 5.04 -2.71
N LEU A 106 -2.20 6.23 -3.18
CA LEU A 106 -2.26 7.42 -2.37
C LEU A 106 -3.68 7.69 -1.85
N THR A 107 -3.79 8.32 -0.68
CA THR A 107 -5.09 8.63 -0.04
C THR A 107 -6.00 9.49 -0.92
N GLY A 108 -5.48 10.57 -1.52
CA GLY A 108 -6.28 11.41 -2.43
C GLY A 108 -6.78 10.66 -3.67
N GLU A 109 -6.00 9.72 -4.19
CA GLU A 109 -6.42 8.81 -5.25
C GLU A 109 -7.55 7.88 -4.76
N ALA A 110 -7.44 7.35 -3.52
CA ALA A 110 -8.44 6.45 -2.97
C ALA A 110 -9.80 7.15 -2.78
N PHE A 111 -9.80 8.42 -2.40
CA PHE A 111 -11.03 9.21 -2.30
C PHE A 111 -11.70 9.46 -3.66
N SER A 112 -10.92 9.54 -4.73
CA SER A 112 -11.47 9.67 -6.09
C SER A 112 -11.95 8.32 -6.65
N VAL A 113 -11.21 7.24 -6.39
CA VAL A 113 -11.47 5.91 -6.95
C VAL A 113 -12.57 5.16 -6.19
N GLY A 114 -12.64 5.29 -4.85
CA GLY A 114 -13.55 4.50 -4.02
C GLY A 114 -15.03 4.57 -4.42
N PRO A 115 -15.64 5.77 -4.58
CA PRO A 115 -17.02 5.89 -5.01
C PRO A 115 -17.27 5.25 -6.39
N VAL A 116 -16.32 5.42 -7.33
CA VAL A 116 -16.44 4.87 -8.68
C VAL A 116 -16.22 3.36 -8.72
N ALA A 117 -15.33 2.82 -7.87
CA ALA A 117 -15.18 1.39 -7.68
C ALA A 117 -16.51 0.74 -7.26
N CYS A 118 -17.24 1.39 -6.34
CA CYS A 118 -18.57 0.95 -5.91
C CYS A 118 -19.61 1.06 -7.05
N GLU A 119 -19.63 2.16 -7.79
CA GLU A 119 -20.56 2.36 -8.92
C GLU A 119 -20.33 1.32 -10.03
N LEU A 120 -19.07 1.03 -10.36
CA LEU A 120 -18.68 0.06 -11.38
C LEU A 120 -18.71 -1.39 -10.89
N GLY A 121 -18.90 -1.60 -9.58
CA GLY A 121 -18.89 -2.92 -8.95
C GLY A 121 -17.56 -3.64 -9.11
N VAL A 122 -16.44 -2.93 -9.06
CA VAL A 122 -15.08 -3.49 -9.16
C VAL A 122 -14.35 -3.31 -7.84
N LEU A 123 -13.98 -4.40 -7.21
CA LEU A 123 -13.20 -4.37 -5.96
C LEU A 123 -11.87 -3.64 -6.17
N ALA A 124 -11.59 -2.66 -5.32
CA ALA A 124 -10.31 -1.99 -5.20
C ALA A 124 -9.71 -2.29 -3.81
N VAL A 125 -8.49 -2.82 -3.78
CA VAL A 125 -7.78 -3.12 -2.54
C VAL A 125 -6.54 -2.25 -2.48
N THR A 126 -6.58 -1.22 -1.62
CA THR A 126 -5.42 -0.34 -1.44
C THR A 126 -4.42 -0.93 -0.46
N PRO A 127 -3.14 -1.04 -0.84
CA PRO A 127 -2.09 -1.51 0.06
C PRO A 127 -1.40 -0.37 0.84
N SER A 128 -1.79 0.89 0.58
CA SER A 128 -1.04 2.04 1.09
C SER A 128 -1.92 3.21 1.53
N ALA A 129 -3.04 3.51 0.85
CA ALA A 129 -3.90 4.63 1.24
C ALA A 129 -4.49 4.42 2.64
N SER A 130 -4.05 5.22 3.60
CA SER A 130 -4.22 4.95 5.04
C SER A 130 -5.23 5.84 5.75
N HIS A 131 -5.69 6.96 5.16
CA HIS A 131 -6.66 7.85 5.81
C HIS A 131 -7.86 7.08 6.37
N LYS A 132 -8.31 7.43 7.58
CA LYS A 132 -9.34 6.69 8.32
C LYS A 132 -10.65 6.47 7.54
N ASP A 133 -10.99 7.35 6.60
CA ASP A 133 -12.23 7.31 5.84
C ASP A 133 -12.08 6.64 4.45
N VAL A 134 -10.95 6.02 4.14
CA VAL A 134 -10.75 5.35 2.84
C VAL A 134 -11.77 4.22 2.65
N THR A 135 -11.92 3.34 3.61
CA THR A 135 -12.86 2.22 3.52
C THR A 135 -14.33 2.62 3.74
N ASN A 136 -14.57 3.84 4.24
CA ASN A 136 -15.91 4.41 4.37
C ASN A 136 -16.47 4.96 3.03
N GLN A 137 -15.69 4.87 1.92
CA GLN A 137 -16.15 5.26 0.58
C GLN A 137 -17.18 4.27 -0.01
N GLY A 138 -17.31 3.08 0.55
CA GLY A 138 -18.31 2.09 0.20
C GLY A 138 -17.79 0.65 0.20
N ASP A 139 -18.67 -0.29 -0.20
CA ASP A 139 -18.45 -1.72 0.00
C ASP A 139 -17.41 -2.36 -0.95
N TYR A 140 -16.90 -1.64 -1.93
CA TYR A 140 -15.95 -2.16 -2.93
C TYR A 140 -14.53 -1.61 -2.74
N ILE A 141 -14.23 -0.99 -1.60
CA ILE A 141 -12.87 -0.58 -1.26
C ILE A 141 -12.44 -1.23 0.07
N PHE A 142 -11.29 -1.88 0.03
CA PHE A 142 -10.63 -2.53 1.16
C PHE A 142 -9.20 -2.04 1.27
N ARG A 143 -8.56 -2.24 2.43
CA ARG A 143 -7.15 -1.93 2.58
C ARG A 143 -6.39 -3.02 3.32
N THR A 144 -5.12 -3.21 2.93
CA THR A 144 -4.16 -4.09 3.60
C THR A 144 -3.06 -3.30 4.32
N THR A 145 -3.25 -2.00 4.50
CA THR A 145 -2.43 -1.13 5.35
C THR A 145 -3.19 -0.74 6.61
N PRO A 146 -2.53 -0.48 7.76
CA PRO A 146 -3.19 0.07 8.93
C PRO A 146 -3.81 1.45 8.66
N SER A 147 -4.85 1.78 9.43
CA SER A 147 -5.56 3.06 9.34
C SER A 147 -4.80 4.20 10.01
N ASP A 148 -4.85 5.41 9.43
CA ASP A 148 -4.36 6.63 10.08
C ASP A 148 -5.13 6.95 11.37
N GLY A 149 -6.37 6.49 11.49
CA GLY A 149 -7.10 6.57 12.76
C GLY A 149 -6.37 5.81 13.86
N LEU A 150 -5.95 4.58 13.61
CA LEU A 150 -5.14 3.79 14.54
C LEU A 150 -3.74 4.40 14.70
N GLN A 151 -3.11 4.80 13.60
CA GLN A 151 -1.76 5.36 13.62
C GLN A 151 -1.69 6.66 14.40
N GLY A 152 -2.63 7.59 14.17
CA GLY A 152 -2.72 8.86 14.89
C GLY A 152 -2.99 8.65 16.39
N GLU A 153 -3.86 7.70 16.73
CA GLU A 153 -4.13 7.34 18.12
C GLU A 153 -2.87 6.82 18.82
N VAL A 154 -2.13 5.89 18.19
CA VAL A 154 -0.87 5.37 18.71
C VAL A 154 0.17 6.47 18.84
N ALA A 155 0.33 7.30 17.81
CA ALA A 155 1.28 8.41 17.82
C ALA A 155 1.01 9.37 18.98
N GLY A 156 -0.22 9.89 19.09
CA GLY A 156 -0.58 10.86 20.14
C GLY A 156 -0.35 10.32 21.55
N LYS A 157 -0.78 9.08 21.83
CA LYS A 157 -0.56 8.42 23.11
C LYS A 157 0.92 8.17 23.39
N TYR A 158 1.68 7.67 22.42
CA TYR A 158 3.10 7.38 22.60
C TYR A 158 3.92 8.63 22.84
N TRP A 159 3.66 9.72 22.09
CA TRP A 159 4.32 11.00 22.28
C TRP A 159 4.04 11.59 23.68
N ALA A 160 2.81 11.47 24.17
CA ALA A 160 2.41 12.00 25.45
C ALA A 160 2.85 11.14 26.65
N GLN A 161 2.65 9.82 26.57
CA GLN A 161 2.81 8.91 27.70
C GLN A 161 4.23 8.35 27.82
N VAL A 162 4.88 8.03 26.68
CA VAL A 162 6.19 7.36 26.67
C VAL A 162 7.30 8.37 26.48
N LEU A 163 7.23 9.26 25.47
CA LEU A 163 8.23 10.31 25.26
C LEU A 163 8.04 11.49 26.20
N GLY A 164 6.86 11.60 26.83
CA GLY A 164 6.57 12.60 27.87
C GLY A 164 6.36 14.02 27.37
N TYR A 165 6.20 14.22 26.04
CA TYR A 165 5.97 15.54 25.47
C TYR A 165 4.63 16.13 25.96
N LYS A 166 4.65 17.45 26.19
CA LYS A 166 3.46 18.23 26.56
C LYS A 166 3.10 19.25 25.50
N LYS A 167 4.04 19.61 24.65
CA LYS A 167 3.87 20.63 23.61
C LYS A 167 4.51 20.16 22.32
N ILE A 168 3.72 19.95 21.28
CA ILE A 168 4.19 19.58 19.95
C ILE A 168 3.76 20.67 18.96
N ALA A 169 4.60 20.92 17.95
CA ALA A 169 4.22 21.68 16.77
C ALA A 169 4.05 20.74 15.59
N THR A 170 3.21 21.09 14.62
CA THR A 170 2.98 20.29 13.41
C THR A 170 3.37 21.06 12.15
N LEU A 171 3.89 20.32 11.17
CA LEU A 171 4.16 20.81 9.81
C LEU A 171 3.73 19.72 8.83
N TYR A 172 2.79 20.02 7.92
CA TYR A 172 2.29 19.02 6.99
C TYR A 172 1.85 19.59 5.63
N ALA A 173 1.91 18.77 4.60
CA ALA A 173 1.40 19.12 3.29
C ALA A 173 -0.13 19.23 3.29
N LYS A 174 -0.67 20.09 2.44
CA LYS A 174 -2.12 20.20 2.21
C LYS A 174 -2.59 19.11 1.26
N ASN A 175 -2.54 17.89 1.73
CA ASN A 175 -3.10 16.71 1.09
C ASN A 175 -3.89 15.87 2.11
N ASP A 176 -4.73 14.96 1.64
CA ASP A 176 -5.65 14.19 2.49
C ASP A 176 -4.91 13.26 3.48
N TYR A 177 -3.76 12.68 3.10
CA TYR A 177 -2.96 11.84 3.98
C TYR A 177 -2.32 12.65 5.11
N SER A 178 -1.50 13.63 4.78
CA SER A 178 -0.72 14.39 5.76
C SER A 178 -1.61 15.13 6.73
N GLN A 179 -2.71 15.73 6.23
CA GLN A 179 -3.69 16.41 7.06
C GLN A 179 -4.43 15.43 7.97
N GLY A 180 -4.94 14.32 7.43
CA GLY A 180 -5.71 13.34 8.20
C GLY A 180 -4.90 12.73 9.33
N LEU A 181 -3.62 12.41 9.07
CA LEU A 181 -2.73 11.85 10.09
C LEU A 181 -2.33 12.90 11.15
N ALA A 182 -2.11 14.17 10.73
CA ALA A 182 -1.85 15.26 11.67
C ALA A 182 -3.05 15.51 12.60
N GLU A 183 -4.26 15.50 12.06
CA GLU A 183 -5.50 15.66 12.82
C GLU A 183 -5.71 14.50 13.82
N GLY A 184 -5.53 13.25 13.37
CA GLY A 184 -5.66 12.06 14.24
C GLY A 184 -4.66 12.05 15.38
N MET A 185 -3.39 12.38 15.12
CA MET A 185 -2.37 12.53 16.17
C MET A 185 -2.72 13.64 17.14
N LYS A 186 -3.14 14.81 16.64
CA LYS A 186 -3.54 15.96 17.47
C LYS A 186 -4.67 15.60 18.42
N GLU A 187 -5.74 14.99 17.90
CA GLU A 187 -6.90 14.57 18.71
C GLU A 187 -6.46 13.66 19.86
N SER A 188 -5.66 12.65 19.57
CA SER A 188 -5.17 11.69 20.56
C SER A 188 -4.19 12.35 21.55
N PHE A 189 -3.25 13.16 21.07
CA PHE A 189 -2.27 13.84 21.92
C PHE A 189 -2.92 14.83 22.90
N GLU A 190 -3.95 15.58 22.44
CA GLU A 190 -4.70 16.51 23.26
C GLU A 190 -5.59 15.79 24.28
N ALA A 191 -6.14 14.62 23.94
CA ALA A 191 -6.86 13.76 24.88
C ALA A 191 -5.97 13.28 26.03
N GLU A 192 -4.67 13.12 25.81
CA GLU A 192 -3.66 12.78 26.83
C GLU A 192 -3.13 14.02 27.59
N GLY A 193 -3.75 15.18 27.37
CA GLY A 193 -3.37 16.43 28.05
C GLY A 193 -2.20 17.17 27.40
N GLY A 194 -1.75 16.75 26.22
CA GLY A 194 -0.80 17.48 25.38
C GLY A 194 -1.43 18.71 24.73
N LYS A 195 -0.62 19.51 24.08
CA LYS A 195 -1.06 20.71 23.36
C LYS A 195 -0.28 20.89 22.04
N ILE A 196 -1.00 21.12 20.94
CA ILE A 196 -0.40 21.62 19.72
C ILE A 196 -0.22 23.13 19.83
N VAL A 197 1.04 23.59 19.89
CA VAL A 197 1.38 24.99 20.16
C VAL A 197 1.59 25.80 18.89
N ALA A 198 1.82 25.15 17.76
CA ALA A 198 1.88 25.76 16.43
C ALA A 198 1.52 24.74 15.37
N GLU A 199 0.90 25.21 14.30
CA GLU A 199 0.52 24.42 13.15
C GLU A 199 0.88 25.21 11.89
N GLU A 200 1.79 24.66 11.06
CA GLU A 200 2.20 25.23 9.79
C GLU A 200 1.92 24.24 8.67
N THR A 201 1.62 24.75 7.50
CA THR A 201 1.32 23.93 6.33
C THR A 201 2.09 24.40 5.11
N PHE A 202 2.18 23.55 4.09
CA PHE A 202 2.76 23.86 2.79
C PHE A 202 1.97 23.18 1.68
N MET A 203 2.23 23.54 0.42
CA MET A 203 1.61 22.89 -0.73
C MET A 203 2.47 21.71 -1.19
N VAL A 204 1.85 20.65 -1.63
CA VAL A 204 2.54 19.53 -2.28
C VAL A 204 3.43 20.05 -3.40
N GLY A 205 4.68 19.61 -3.43
CA GLY A 205 5.67 20.05 -4.40
C GLY A 205 6.44 21.33 -4.02
N ASP A 206 6.15 21.95 -2.86
CA ASP A 206 6.97 23.04 -2.33
C ASP A 206 8.41 22.54 -2.08
N LYS A 207 9.39 23.43 -2.27
CA LYS A 207 10.82 23.12 -2.12
C LYS A 207 11.53 24.01 -1.09
N ASP A 208 10.85 25.02 -0.56
CA ASP A 208 11.41 25.93 0.46
C ASP A 208 10.50 25.99 1.68
N PHE A 209 10.96 25.48 2.78
CA PHE A 209 10.26 25.36 4.07
C PHE A 209 10.81 26.28 5.15
N LYS A 210 11.76 27.15 4.81
CA LYS A 210 12.49 27.99 5.77
C LYS A 210 11.59 28.93 6.56
N THR A 211 10.52 29.42 5.94
CA THR A 211 9.54 30.30 6.62
C THR A 211 8.82 29.53 7.73
N GLN A 212 8.27 28.36 7.43
CA GLN A 212 7.57 27.50 8.38
C GLN A 212 8.53 27.03 9.48
N LEU A 213 9.71 26.52 9.10
CA LEU A 213 10.71 26.05 10.04
C LEU A 213 11.22 27.14 10.98
N THR A 214 11.38 28.39 10.50
CA THR A 214 11.76 29.53 11.34
C THR A 214 10.68 29.85 12.37
N LYS A 215 9.41 29.80 11.99
CA LYS A 215 8.30 29.98 12.94
C LYS A 215 8.29 28.87 13.98
N LEU A 216 8.37 27.61 13.57
CA LEU A 216 8.36 26.45 14.46
C LEU A 216 9.55 26.41 15.41
N LYS A 217 10.74 26.80 14.93
CA LYS A 217 11.94 26.94 15.75
C LYS A 217 11.71 27.86 16.96
N ASN A 218 11.00 28.97 16.77
CA ASN A 218 10.78 29.99 17.78
C ASN A 218 9.60 29.71 18.72
N THR A 219 8.92 28.58 18.59
CA THR A 219 7.86 28.15 19.51
C THR A 219 8.46 27.48 20.77
N ASP A 220 7.61 27.27 21.77
CA ASP A 220 7.92 26.46 22.95
C ASP A 220 7.59 24.96 22.76
N ALA A 221 7.40 24.52 21.52
CA ALA A 221 7.26 23.11 21.19
C ALA A 221 8.50 22.31 21.60
N GLU A 222 8.28 21.12 22.17
CA GLU A 222 9.30 20.18 22.60
C GLU A 222 9.73 19.25 21.45
N ALA A 223 8.84 19.03 20.46
CA ALA A 223 9.09 18.28 19.23
C ALA A 223 8.29 18.85 18.06
N ILE A 224 8.63 18.46 16.83
CA ILE A 224 7.87 18.81 15.61
C ILE A 224 7.41 17.52 14.93
N TYR A 225 6.10 17.37 14.77
CA TYR A 225 5.49 16.25 14.06
C TYR A 225 5.27 16.61 12.59
N ILE A 226 5.79 15.77 11.69
CA ILE A 226 5.76 15.99 10.25
C ILE A 226 5.29 14.70 9.58
N PRO A 227 3.96 14.46 9.49
CA PRO A 227 3.40 13.33 8.76
C PRO A 227 3.38 13.65 7.27
N ASP A 228 4.41 13.26 6.55
CA ASP A 228 4.51 13.56 5.12
C ASP A 228 5.27 12.48 4.35
N TYR A 229 5.26 12.62 3.03
CA TYR A 229 5.97 11.73 2.12
C TYR A 229 7.48 12.05 2.04
N THR A 230 8.23 11.09 1.51
CA THR A 230 9.69 11.07 1.48
C THR A 230 10.32 12.32 0.87
N ALA A 231 9.80 12.81 -0.27
CA ALA A 231 10.45 13.86 -1.04
C ALA A 231 10.49 15.21 -0.31
N GLU A 232 9.39 15.65 0.27
CA GLU A 232 9.30 16.87 1.06
C GLU A 232 9.99 16.71 2.41
N MET A 233 9.81 15.54 3.06
CA MET A 233 10.39 15.25 4.36
C MET A 233 11.91 15.35 4.32
N ALA A 234 12.57 14.82 3.29
CA ALA A 234 14.03 14.93 3.14
C ALA A 234 14.51 16.37 3.08
N GLN A 235 13.83 17.22 2.30
CA GLN A 235 14.16 18.64 2.18
C GLN A 235 13.88 19.43 3.47
N ILE A 236 12.82 19.09 4.18
CA ILE A 236 12.47 19.70 5.47
C ILE A 236 13.56 19.42 6.50
N LEU A 237 14.01 18.16 6.62
CA LEU A 237 15.07 17.78 7.56
C LEU A 237 16.40 18.49 7.26
N GLU A 238 16.80 18.54 5.98
CA GLU A 238 18.02 19.25 5.57
C GLU A 238 17.92 20.74 5.90
N GLN A 239 16.81 21.40 5.52
CA GLN A 239 16.63 22.84 5.78
C GLN A 239 16.50 23.14 7.28
N ALA A 240 15.89 22.26 8.06
CA ALA A 240 15.82 22.37 9.51
C ALA A 240 17.22 22.36 10.14
N SER A 241 18.09 21.46 9.69
CA SER A 241 19.49 21.42 10.12
C SER A 241 20.23 22.71 9.77
N GLN A 242 20.10 23.19 8.52
CA GLN A 242 20.72 24.45 8.06
C GLN A 242 20.27 25.68 8.88
N LEU A 243 19.02 25.68 9.35
CA LEU A 243 18.46 26.73 10.19
C LEU A 243 18.78 26.57 11.68
N GLY A 244 19.39 25.45 12.08
CA GLY A 244 19.66 25.11 13.48
C GLY A 244 18.37 24.91 14.27
N VAL A 245 17.42 24.18 13.73
CA VAL A 245 16.22 23.71 14.44
C VAL A 245 16.65 22.54 15.33
N ASN A 246 16.82 22.79 16.61
CA ASN A 246 17.28 21.78 17.58
C ASN A 246 16.09 21.20 18.36
N LYS A 247 15.12 20.64 17.61
CA LYS A 247 13.95 19.94 18.18
C LYS A 247 13.88 18.56 17.59
N PRO A 248 13.51 17.52 18.37
CA PRO A 248 13.21 16.20 17.84
C PRO A 248 12.15 16.25 16.75
N PHE A 249 12.31 15.44 15.71
CA PHE A 249 11.34 15.27 14.65
C PHE A 249 10.56 13.95 14.85
N LEU A 250 9.26 14.02 14.65
CA LEU A 250 8.33 12.92 14.74
C LEU A 250 7.62 12.77 13.39
N SER A 251 7.30 11.54 12.97
CA SER A 251 6.65 11.31 11.68
C SER A 251 5.67 10.13 11.72
N GLY A 252 5.06 9.84 10.58
CA GLY A 252 4.21 8.69 10.31
C GLY A 252 4.83 7.73 9.30
N ASP A 253 4.03 6.80 8.78
CA ASP A 253 4.45 5.73 7.88
C ASP A 253 4.95 6.21 6.50
N GLY A 254 4.58 7.41 6.07
CA GLY A 254 5.16 8.06 4.88
C GLY A 254 6.67 8.29 4.97
N PHE A 255 7.24 8.22 6.19
CA PHE A 255 8.69 8.22 6.42
C PHE A 255 9.34 6.86 6.11
N LEU A 256 8.55 5.79 6.01
CA LEU A 256 9.05 4.44 5.82
C LEU A 256 9.43 4.19 4.34
N SER A 257 10.58 4.69 3.93
CA SER A 257 11.14 4.43 2.60
C SER A 257 12.66 4.39 2.70
N GLU A 258 13.30 3.42 2.05
CA GLU A 258 14.77 3.42 1.97
C GLU A 258 15.31 4.67 1.25
N GLU A 259 14.50 5.28 0.40
CA GLU A 259 14.86 6.50 -0.33
C GLU A 259 15.11 7.69 0.61
N ILE A 260 14.40 7.79 1.75
CA ILE A 260 14.59 8.89 2.72
C ILE A 260 16.03 8.91 3.23
N TYR A 261 16.62 7.74 3.46
CA TYR A 261 18.00 7.63 3.97
C TYR A 261 19.05 8.00 2.90
N GLN A 262 18.69 7.82 1.61
CA GLN A 262 19.55 8.25 0.50
C GLN A 262 19.46 9.76 0.27
N LEU A 263 18.28 10.34 0.41
CA LEU A 263 18.03 11.77 0.17
C LEU A 263 18.45 12.65 1.35
N ALA A 264 18.10 12.26 2.56
CA ALA A 264 18.33 13.09 3.76
C ALA A 264 19.57 12.65 4.57
N GLY A 265 20.08 11.41 4.36
CA GLY A 265 21.29 10.93 5.01
C GLY A 265 21.27 11.13 6.54
N GLU A 266 22.32 11.73 7.07
CA GLU A 266 22.48 11.96 8.52
C GLU A 266 21.38 12.83 9.16
N TYR A 267 20.62 13.58 8.37
CA TYR A 267 19.51 14.40 8.87
C TYR A 267 18.30 13.56 9.33
N THR A 268 18.27 12.27 9.02
CA THR A 268 17.23 11.36 9.51
C THR A 268 17.48 10.88 10.94
N ASP A 269 18.69 11.02 11.46
CA ASP A 269 19.08 10.48 12.77
C ASP A 269 18.24 11.09 13.90
N GLY A 270 17.72 10.24 14.79
CA GLY A 270 16.86 10.64 15.89
C GLY A 270 15.40 10.93 15.50
N VAL A 271 14.98 10.74 14.24
CA VAL A 271 13.57 10.81 13.87
C VAL A 271 12.84 9.60 14.47
N VAL A 272 11.72 9.85 15.19
CA VAL A 272 10.84 8.80 15.70
C VAL A 272 9.56 8.80 14.89
N TYR A 273 9.13 7.63 14.40
CA TYR A 273 7.93 7.54 13.57
C TYR A 273 7.10 6.30 13.87
N THR A 274 5.82 6.38 13.49
CA THR A 274 4.88 5.26 13.54
C THR A 274 4.77 4.63 12.17
N ALA A 275 4.69 3.30 12.12
CA ALA A 275 4.40 2.52 10.92
C ALA A 275 3.80 1.17 11.30
N SER A 276 3.51 0.31 10.34
CA SER A 276 3.08 -1.08 10.62
C SER A 276 4.03 -1.75 11.60
N ALA A 277 3.49 -2.50 12.55
CA ALA A 277 4.31 -3.20 13.52
C ALA A 277 5.20 -4.24 12.81
N GLN A 278 6.47 -4.31 13.21
CA GLN A 278 7.37 -5.34 12.71
C GLN A 278 6.90 -6.71 13.23
N LEU A 279 6.77 -7.65 12.32
CA LEU A 279 6.37 -9.01 12.62
C LEU A 279 7.59 -9.88 12.89
N GLU A 280 7.35 -11.01 13.55
CA GLU A 280 8.38 -12.04 13.68
C GLU A 280 8.83 -12.53 12.31
N GLU A 281 10.12 -12.76 12.14
CA GLU A 281 10.68 -13.27 10.89
C GLU A 281 10.31 -14.75 10.73
N THR A 282 9.20 -15.01 10.05
CA THR A 282 8.79 -16.36 9.64
C THR A 282 9.54 -16.80 8.38
N SER A 283 9.49 -18.09 8.05
CA SER A 283 10.03 -18.61 6.78
C SER A 283 9.38 -17.91 5.57
N LEU A 284 8.08 -17.64 5.62
CA LEU A 284 7.33 -16.96 4.57
C LEU A 284 7.83 -15.53 4.34
N VAL A 285 8.03 -14.77 5.42
CA VAL A 285 8.59 -13.41 5.36
C VAL A 285 9.99 -13.41 4.76
N LYS A 286 10.84 -14.34 5.23
CA LYS A 286 12.20 -14.45 4.72
C LYS A 286 12.23 -14.83 3.24
N GLU A 287 11.47 -15.84 2.83
CA GLU A 287 11.39 -16.29 1.43
C GLU A 287 10.92 -15.16 0.50
N PHE A 288 9.87 -14.44 0.90
CA PHE A 288 9.39 -13.27 0.15
C PHE A 288 10.48 -12.21 0.02
N ARG A 289 11.09 -11.77 1.13
CA ARG A 289 12.12 -10.74 1.13
C ARG A 289 13.31 -11.13 0.26
N ASP A 290 13.80 -12.36 0.40
CA ASP A 290 14.96 -12.85 -0.37
C ASP A 290 14.63 -12.91 -1.88
N ALA A 291 13.43 -13.39 -2.25
CA ALA A 291 12.98 -13.46 -3.64
C ALA A 291 12.72 -12.07 -4.24
N TYR A 292 12.10 -11.17 -3.48
CA TYR A 292 11.87 -9.79 -3.91
C TYR A 292 13.21 -9.08 -4.16
N THR A 293 14.13 -9.16 -3.19
CA THR A 293 15.47 -8.55 -3.30
C THR A 293 16.27 -9.13 -4.47
N ALA A 294 16.22 -10.45 -4.67
CA ALA A 294 16.89 -11.09 -5.79
C ALA A 294 16.33 -10.65 -7.16
N LYS A 295 15.02 -10.38 -7.25
CA LYS A 295 14.36 -9.98 -8.50
C LYS A 295 14.57 -8.50 -8.82
N TRP A 296 14.52 -7.62 -7.81
CA TRP A 296 14.47 -6.18 -8.01
C TRP A 296 15.73 -5.42 -7.57
N GLY A 297 16.63 -6.07 -6.84
CA GLY A 297 17.90 -5.47 -6.37
C GLY A 297 17.77 -4.56 -5.16
N ILE A 298 16.54 -4.41 -4.63
CA ILE A 298 16.20 -3.62 -3.43
C ILE A 298 15.35 -4.47 -2.49
N GLY A 299 15.41 -4.20 -1.19
CA GLY A 299 14.54 -4.84 -0.19
C GLY A 299 13.10 -4.36 -0.30
N PRO A 300 12.10 -5.21 0.05
CA PRO A 300 10.71 -4.77 0.15
C PRO A 300 10.52 -3.95 1.43
N ASP A 301 9.69 -2.92 1.34
CA ASP A 301 9.14 -2.20 2.49
C ASP A 301 7.73 -2.71 2.85
N SER A 302 7.05 -2.04 3.80
CA SER A 302 5.70 -2.41 4.19
C SER A 302 4.67 -2.22 3.07
N PHE A 303 4.87 -1.28 2.16
CA PHE A 303 3.97 -1.06 1.02
C PHE A 303 4.07 -2.22 0.02
N ALA A 304 5.27 -2.72 -0.21
CA ALA A 304 5.50 -3.91 -1.02
C ALA A 304 4.88 -5.16 -0.36
N THR A 305 5.10 -5.39 0.95
CA THR A 305 4.52 -6.54 1.66
C THR A 305 3.00 -6.49 1.68
N ASN A 306 2.41 -5.32 1.93
CA ASN A 306 0.96 -5.12 1.89
C ASN A 306 0.37 -5.42 0.50
N SER A 307 1.08 -5.00 -0.57
CA SER A 307 0.66 -5.24 -1.96
C SER A 307 0.74 -6.72 -2.35
N TYR A 308 1.77 -7.40 -1.87
CA TYR A 308 1.93 -8.85 -2.08
C TYR A 308 0.79 -9.63 -1.42
N ASP A 309 0.48 -9.31 -0.16
CA ASP A 309 -0.63 -9.95 0.56
C ASP A 309 -2.00 -9.61 -0.07
N ALA A 310 -2.26 -8.33 -0.39
CA ALA A 310 -3.48 -7.93 -1.10
C ALA A 310 -3.71 -8.76 -2.36
N THR A 311 -2.64 -8.93 -3.15
CA THR A 311 -2.69 -9.68 -4.41
C THR A 311 -2.92 -11.17 -4.15
N ASN A 312 -2.20 -11.79 -3.23
CA ASN A 312 -2.37 -13.21 -2.94
C ASN A 312 -3.74 -13.54 -2.35
N ILE A 313 -4.28 -12.67 -1.49
CA ILE A 313 -5.66 -12.79 -1.00
C ILE A 313 -6.62 -12.73 -2.20
N LEU A 314 -6.48 -11.73 -3.07
CA LEU A 314 -7.33 -11.55 -4.25
C LEU A 314 -7.26 -12.78 -5.17
N LEU A 315 -6.06 -13.28 -5.49
CA LEU A 315 -5.87 -14.49 -6.29
C LEU A 315 -6.54 -15.71 -5.66
N SER A 316 -6.43 -15.86 -4.33
CA SER A 316 -7.05 -16.96 -3.59
C SER A 316 -8.58 -16.89 -3.62
N VAL A 317 -9.15 -15.69 -3.56
CA VAL A 317 -10.59 -15.46 -3.66
C VAL A 317 -11.07 -15.78 -5.08
N ILE A 318 -10.41 -15.25 -6.11
CA ILE A 318 -10.72 -15.51 -7.51
C ILE A 318 -10.68 -17.02 -7.82
N ALA A 319 -9.73 -17.74 -7.27
CA ALA A 319 -9.62 -19.19 -7.44
C ALA A 319 -10.84 -19.96 -6.89
N LYS A 320 -11.50 -19.41 -5.86
CA LYS A 320 -12.69 -20.02 -5.22
C LYS A 320 -14.01 -19.61 -5.88
N VAL A 321 -14.14 -18.32 -6.27
CA VAL A 321 -15.42 -17.76 -6.69
C VAL A 321 -15.49 -17.42 -8.19
N GLY A 322 -14.39 -17.53 -8.93
CA GLY A 322 -14.28 -17.12 -10.32
C GLY A 322 -14.09 -15.60 -10.49
N THR A 323 -14.37 -15.09 -11.69
CA THR A 323 -14.10 -13.70 -12.09
C THR A 323 -15.31 -12.76 -12.00
N ASP A 324 -16.43 -13.21 -11.43
CA ASP A 324 -17.58 -12.35 -11.18
C ASP A 324 -17.21 -11.30 -10.11
N ARG A 325 -17.35 -10.03 -10.45
CA ARG A 325 -16.92 -8.91 -9.63
C ARG A 325 -17.58 -8.86 -8.26
N LYS A 326 -18.91 -9.15 -8.24
CA LYS A 326 -19.65 -9.17 -6.98
C LYS A 326 -19.23 -10.36 -6.12
N ALA A 327 -19.05 -11.53 -6.72
CA ALA A 327 -18.59 -12.71 -5.99
C ALA A 327 -17.15 -12.50 -5.43
N ILE A 328 -16.28 -11.79 -6.17
CA ILE A 328 -14.94 -11.44 -5.68
C ILE A 328 -15.05 -10.52 -4.46
N ARG A 329 -15.85 -9.45 -4.52
CA ARG A 329 -16.06 -8.55 -3.39
C ARG A 329 -16.61 -9.28 -2.17
N ASP A 330 -17.65 -10.07 -2.37
CA ASP A 330 -18.26 -10.84 -1.29
C ASP A 330 -17.30 -11.87 -0.69
N GLY A 331 -16.51 -12.54 -1.54
CA GLY A 331 -15.48 -13.47 -1.09
C GLY A 331 -14.36 -12.78 -0.34
N PHE A 332 -13.90 -11.59 -0.78
CA PHE A 332 -12.86 -10.83 -0.11
C PHE A 332 -13.30 -10.36 1.28
N ALA A 333 -14.54 -9.91 1.43
CA ALA A 333 -15.13 -9.51 2.71
C ALA A 333 -15.22 -10.66 3.74
N THR A 334 -15.16 -11.91 3.30
CA THR A 334 -15.19 -13.08 4.20
C THR A 334 -13.83 -13.63 4.59
N VAL A 335 -12.75 -12.99 4.14
CA VAL A 335 -11.38 -13.43 4.46
C VAL A 335 -11.13 -13.31 5.95
N LYS A 336 -10.71 -14.42 6.56
CA LYS A 336 -10.34 -14.51 7.97
C LYS A 336 -9.10 -15.38 8.13
N ASP A 337 -8.28 -14.99 9.09
CA ASP A 337 -7.09 -15.71 9.49
C ASP A 337 -6.20 -16.10 8.29
N TYR A 338 -6.06 -15.16 7.34
CA TYR A 338 -5.18 -15.38 6.20
C TYR A 338 -3.73 -15.18 6.63
N GLU A 339 -2.90 -16.22 6.46
CA GLU A 339 -1.47 -16.18 6.78
C GLU A 339 -0.71 -15.55 5.61
N GLY A 340 -0.34 -14.28 5.78
CA GLY A 340 0.41 -13.48 4.81
C GLY A 340 1.84 -13.19 5.29
N VAL A 341 2.57 -12.45 4.47
CA VAL A 341 3.92 -11.93 4.84
C VAL A 341 3.84 -10.82 5.89
N ASN A 342 2.66 -10.24 6.09
CA ASN A 342 2.37 -9.32 7.20
C ASN A 342 1.69 -10.02 8.39
N GLY A 343 1.84 -11.34 8.53
CA GLY A 343 1.21 -12.15 9.57
C GLY A 343 -0.25 -12.48 9.25
N THR A 344 -1.03 -12.71 10.30
CA THR A 344 -2.44 -13.10 10.16
C THR A 344 -3.31 -11.91 9.81
N ILE A 345 -3.93 -11.93 8.63
CA ILE A 345 -4.73 -10.84 8.07
C ILE A 345 -6.21 -11.11 8.29
N ASN A 346 -6.88 -10.13 8.87
CA ASN A 346 -8.32 -10.07 9.07
C ASN A 346 -8.85 -8.70 8.67
N PHE A 347 -10.06 -8.66 8.12
CA PHE A 347 -10.74 -7.41 7.79
C PHE A 347 -11.90 -7.15 8.76
N ALA A 348 -12.09 -5.88 9.12
CA ALA A 348 -13.29 -5.40 9.79
C ALA A 348 -14.47 -5.32 8.81
N GLU A 349 -15.70 -5.12 9.32
CA GLU A 349 -16.90 -5.06 8.48
C GLU A 349 -16.86 -3.97 7.40
N ASN A 350 -16.17 -2.87 7.69
CA ASN A 350 -16.00 -1.76 6.75
C ASN A 350 -14.82 -1.94 5.77
N GLY A 351 -14.14 -3.08 5.78
CA GLY A 351 -12.99 -3.34 4.91
C GLY A 351 -11.64 -2.87 5.42
N ASP A 352 -11.56 -2.36 6.68
CA ASP A 352 -10.30 -2.01 7.32
C ASP A 352 -9.51 -3.25 7.70
N LEU A 353 -8.17 -3.12 7.60
CA LEU A 353 -7.26 -4.11 8.16
C LEU A 353 -7.31 -4.05 9.70
N VAL A 354 -7.47 -5.21 10.33
CA VAL A 354 -7.25 -5.37 11.78
C VAL A 354 -5.74 -5.49 12.00
N ALA A 355 -5.11 -4.43 12.51
CA ALA A 355 -3.66 -4.31 12.54
C ALA A 355 -3.13 -3.75 13.87
N TYR A 356 -1.80 -3.76 14.01
CA TYR A 356 -1.07 -3.12 15.09
C TYR A 356 -0.08 -2.10 14.53
N GLN A 357 0.16 -1.04 15.29
CA GLN A 357 1.16 -0.03 14.96
C GLN A 357 2.46 -0.26 15.73
N GLY A 358 3.57 -0.08 15.05
CA GLY A 358 4.91 -0.09 15.60
C GLY A 358 5.49 1.32 15.73
N ILE A 359 6.45 1.42 16.62
CA ILE A 359 7.28 2.61 16.83
C ILE A 359 8.67 2.29 16.29
N TYR A 360 9.23 3.24 15.57
CA TYR A 360 10.58 3.16 15.00
C TYR A 360 11.36 4.42 15.38
N GLU A 361 12.64 4.26 15.60
CA GLU A 361 13.61 5.35 15.79
C GLU A 361 14.75 5.18 14.81
N VAL A 362 15.21 6.26 14.20
CA VAL A 362 16.38 6.20 13.30
C VAL A 362 17.65 6.38 14.10
N GLU A 363 18.54 5.40 14.03
CA GLU A 363 19.88 5.45 14.63
C GLU A 363 20.95 5.20 13.56
N GLY A 364 21.84 6.16 13.35
CA GLY A 364 22.92 6.03 12.38
C GLY A 364 22.40 5.78 10.95
N ASN A 365 21.38 6.52 10.53
CA ASN A 365 20.74 6.39 9.21
C ASN A 365 20.09 5.02 8.95
N THR A 366 19.67 4.33 10.02
CA THR A 366 19.01 3.02 9.93
C THR A 366 17.81 2.98 10.85
N PRO A 367 16.63 2.52 10.36
CA PRO A 367 15.44 2.39 11.20
C PRO A 367 15.62 1.26 12.21
N LYS A 368 15.29 1.55 13.45
CA LYS A 368 15.28 0.63 14.58
C LYS A 368 13.85 0.44 15.07
N TYR A 369 13.37 -0.78 15.05
CA TYR A 369 12.09 -1.10 15.66
C TYR A 369 12.17 -1.04 17.18
N VAL A 370 11.40 -0.17 17.80
CA VAL A 370 11.33 0.00 19.26
C VAL A 370 10.33 -0.99 19.87
N GLY A 371 9.21 -1.23 19.20
CA GLY A 371 8.18 -2.16 19.64
C GLY A 371 6.79 -1.80 19.13
N ALA A 372 5.84 -2.73 19.27
CA ALA A 372 4.43 -2.43 19.06
C ALA A 372 3.86 -1.69 20.28
N PHE A 373 3.15 -0.60 20.04
CA PHE A 373 2.42 0.09 21.09
C PHE A 373 0.96 -0.36 21.05
N LYS A 374 0.51 -0.96 22.16
CA LYS A 374 -0.88 -1.42 22.30
C LYS A 374 -1.71 -0.33 22.96
N ILE A 375 -2.82 -0.01 22.34
CA ILE A 375 -3.85 0.86 22.92
C ILE A 375 -4.64 -0.01 23.90
N GLU A 376 -4.63 0.35 25.20
CA GLU A 376 -5.46 -0.28 26.23
C GLU A 376 -6.85 0.36 26.26
#